data_28deef955c0ed243db631ef4b3b44c47
#
_entry.id   28deef955c0ed243db631ef4b3b44c47
#
_cell.length_a   1.000
_cell.length_b   1.000
_cell.length_c   1.000
_cell.angle_alpha   90.00
_cell.angle_beta   90.00
_cell.angle_gamma   90.00
#
_symmetry.space_group_name_H-M   'P 1'
#
loop_
_entity.id
_entity.type
_entity.pdbx_description
1 polymer ?
#
loop_
_entity_poly.entity_id
_entity_poly.type
_entity_poly.pdbx_seq_one_letter_code
_entity_poly.pdbx_strand_id
1 'polypeptide(L)'
;YPGSIAGAFDQISGGDDPRMQTDFFTSSLDAIVERANILIERDGLVAISSEPSAALSGGYGDCGTAFCANSDFNGEFANRLEAQEDTISAYVQYNISFDTAMPVNLYAGLRYEETEVDSPFSTLTPLYSTWVTDGGDFAVTFGDALEGRQTGSYDHLLPNIDINVEPIENIKTRVSFSKTVTRPSYSEIQGGLSIATPAQESGGAGSRGNPALLPYTSTNWDFSVEWYFTDESYFSVTYFTKNVENYIGSFTEQNQSLDLPVAPGTPIGGDLYNEVKSALEAEGKPSDSLSIRTEILANYFGRDEVNADAGTIQGVPGEEELLFDIATRVNTGEATIDGWEIALQHPFGDSGFGMITNITFVDANVGYDNRADVRDTQFVVTGLSDSANLIAYYDKEGLQARIAYNWRDSFLAGIGHSAGTTEPTYTEEYGQWDFSASYDVSEFLTVFVEGINITDETTRAHGRTKMQVLNAAQTGARYNFGARIKY
;
A
#
# COMPACT_ATOMS: atom_id res chain seq x y z
N TYR A 1 15.15 5.80 27.22
CA TYR A 1 16.24 4.90 27.62
C TYR A 1 16.90 4.37 26.37
N PRO A 2 18.26 4.23 26.34
CA PRO A 2 18.92 3.57 25.23
C PRO A 2 18.47 2.10 25.20
N GLY A 3 18.01 1.65 24.06
CA GLY A 3 17.64 0.28 23.78
C GLY A 3 18.36 -0.23 22.54
N SER A 4 18.53 -1.53 22.42
CA SER A 4 19.08 -2.17 21.24
C SER A 4 18.01 -3.02 20.58
N ILE A 5 17.88 -2.93 19.26
CA ILE A 5 17.03 -3.83 18.46
C ILE A 5 17.74 -5.14 18.11
N ALA A 6 19.02 -5.30 18.48
CA ALA A 6 19.83 -6.48 18.15
C ALA A 6 19.23 -7.81 18.64
N GLY A 7 18.36 -7.78 19.66
CA GLY A 7 17.65 -8.95 20.17
C GLY A 7 16.17 -9.04 19.78
N ALA A 8 15.65 -8.07 19.02
CA ALA A 8 14.23 -7.99 18.64
C ALA A 8 13.95 -8.61 17.27
N PHE A 9 14.99 -8.85 16.47
CA PHE A 9 14.89 -9.47 15.16
C PHE A 9 15.74 -10.74 15.15
N ASP A 10 15.19 -11.81 14.63
CA ASP A 10 15.99 -12.98 14.23
C ASP A 10 17.10 -12.49 13.30
N GLN A 11 18.29 -13.08 13.41
CA GLN A 11 19.50 -12.60 12.75
C GLN A 11 19.25 -12.23 11.29
N ILE A 12 19.22 -10.94 11.00
CA ILE A 12 19.26 -10.44 9.64
C ILE A 12 20.66 -10.77 9.10
N SER A 13 20.73 -11.36 7.90
CA SER A 13 22.01 -11.61 7.21
C SER A 13 22.81 -10.31 7.14
N GLY A 14 23.99 -10.29 7.78
CA GLY A 14 24.82 -9.10 7.93
C GLY A 14 24.49 -8.22 9.16
N GLY A 15 23.62 -8.69 10.08
CA GLY A 15 23.27 -7.97 11.31
C GLY A 15 24.43 -7.80 12.31
N ASP A 16 25.54 -8.49 12.10
CA ASP A 16 26.81 -8.37 12.79
C ASP A 16 27.79 -7.36 12.15
N ASP A 17 27.41 -6.71 11.04
CA ASP A 17 28.22 -5.67 10.40
C ASP A 17 28.33 -4.45 11.36
N PRO A 18 29.55 -4.07 11.78
CA PRO A 18 29.76 -2.95 12.71
C PRO A 18 29.33 -1.59 12.15
N ARG A 19 28.99 -1.50 10.85
CA ARG A 19 28.45 -0.31 10.21
C ARG A 19 26.93 -0.21 10.35
N MET A 20 26.27 -1.30 10.76
CA MET A 20 24.84 -1.30 10.99
C MET A 20 24.54 -0.68 12.36
N GLN A 21 23.75 0.38 12.36
CA GLN A 21 23.33 1.00 13.61
C GLN A 21 22.25 0.14 14.26
N THR A 22 22.61 -0.61 15.28
CA THR A 22 21.70 -1.51 16.01
C THR A 22 21.16 -0.89 17.28
N ASP A 23 21.79 0.19 17.76
CA ASP A 23 21.40 0.87 18.98
C ASP A 23 20.54 2.09 18.65
N PHE A 24 19.32 2.08 19.13
CA PHE A 24 18.36 3.15 18.98
C PHE A 24 17.83 3.56 20.35
N PHE A 25 17.31 4.79 20.43
CA PHE A 25 16.48 5.16 21.56
C PHE A 25 15.13 4.47 21.41
N THR A 26 14.89 3.45 22.21
CA THR A 26 13.60 2.77 22.28
C THR A 26 12.92 3.14 23.60
N SER A 27 11.61 3.32 23.53
CA SER A 27 10.78 3.50 24.72
C SER A 27 9.51 2.68 24.54
N SER A 28 9.07 1.99 25.58
CA SER A 28 7.72 1.45 25.59
C SER A 28 6.70 2.59 25.55
N LEU A 29 5.51 2.34 25.03
CA LEU A 29 4.43 3.33 25.03
C LEU A 29 4.17 3.84 26.45
N ASP A 30 4.14 2.94 27.45
CA ASP A 30 3.97 3.30 28.86
C ASP A 30 5.04 4.27 29.37
N ALA A 31 6.31 4.03 29.02
CA ALA A 31 7.40 4.91 29.40
C ALA A 31 7.32 6.29 28.72
N ILE A 32 6.80 6.35 27.49
CA ILE A 32 6.55 7.61 26.78
C ILE A 32 5.44 8.39 27.48
N VAL A 33 4.32 7.72 27.78
CA VAL A 33 3.17 8.30 28.49
C VAL A 33 3.56 8.79 29.89
N GLU A 34 4.26 7.97 30.68
CA GLU A 34 4.77 8.35 32.00
C GLU A 34 5.68 9.59 31.90
N ARG A 35 6.57 9.63 30.92
CA ARG A 35 7.46 10.78 30.71
C ARG A 35 6.71 12.03 30.30
N ALA A 36 5.71 11.90 29.41
CA ALA A 36 4.85 13.00 29.00
C ALA A 36 4.10 13.59 30.20
N ASN A 37 3.51 12.75 31.05
CA ASN A 37 2.84 13.17 32.29
C ASN A 37 3.76 13.94 33.23
N ILE A 38 4.97 13.44 33.46
CA ILE A 38 5.99 14.12 34.30
C ILE A 38 6.33 15.50 33.70
N LEU A 39 6.44 15.62 32.38
CA LEU A 39 6.76 16.90 31.74
C LEU A 39 5.59 17.88 31.84
N ILE A 40 4.36 17.41 31.66
CA ILE A 40 3.15 18.22 31.81
C ILE A 40 3.04 18.77 33.23
N GLU A 41 3.21 17.92 34.25
CA GLU A 41 3.20 18.33 35.66
C GLU A 41 4.32 19.32 36.00
N ARG A 42 5.54 19.02 35.55
CA ARG A 42 6.73 19.85 35.86
C ARG A 42 6.65 21.23 35.23
N ASP A 43 6.24 21.33 33.98
CA ASP A 43 6.31 22.56 33.17
C ASP A 43 4.97 23.33 33.20
N GLY A 44 3.96 22.79 33.90
CA GLY A 44 2.64 23.41 34.00
C GLY A 44 1.96 23.54 32.61
N LEU A 45 2.34 22.64 31.69
CA LEU A 45 1.73 22.59 30.37
C LEU A 45 0.29 22.11 30.56
N VAL A 46 -0.62 23.03 30.65
CA VAL A 46 -2.05 22.76 30.48
C VAL A 46 -2.21 22.24 29.05
N ALA A 47 -3.03 21.22 28.87
CA ALA A 47 -3.41 20.70 27.56
C ALA A 47 -3.64 21.87 26.60
N ILE A 48 -2.90 21.88 25.49
CA ILE A 48 -2.73 23.09 24.62
C ILE A 48 -4.00 23.49 23.91
N SER A 49 -5.16 23.00 24.28
CA SER A 49 -6.34 23.54 23.66
C SER A 49 -7.56 23.50 24.55
N SER A 50 -7.90 24.68 24.98
CA SER A 50 -9.27 25.08 25.25
C SER A 50 -10.12 25.27 23.99
N GLU A 51 -9.56 25.00 22.79
CA GLU A 51 -10.24 25.14 21.51
C GLU A 51 -10.93 23.83 21.14
N PRO A 52 -12.26 23.81 20.94
CA PRO A 52 -13.01 22.62 20.51
C PRO A 52 -12.47 22.00 19.21
N SER A 53 -11.87 22.82 18.33
CA SER A 53 -11.29 22.38 17.06
C SER A 53 -10.03 21.51 17.22
N ALA A 54 -9.28 21.64 18.29
CA ALA A 54 -8.09 20.83 18.51
C ALA A 54 -8.40 19.48 19.14
N ALA A 55 -9.51 19.34 19.83
CA ALA A 55 -10.06 18.03 20.23
C ALA A 55 -10.41 17.18 19.02
N LEU A 56 -10.65 17.80 17.86
CA LEU A 56 -11.06 17.15 16.61
C LEU A 56 -9.90 16.66 15.75
N SER A 57 -8.70 17.16 15.95
CA SER A 57 -7.51 16.71 15.21
C SER A 57 -6.84 15.45 15.78
N GLY A 58 -7.48 14.75 16.69
CA GLY A 58 -7.01 13.45 17.22
C GLY A 58 -5.76 13.55 18.07
N GLY A 59 -5.47 14.68 18.68
CA GLY A 59 -4.18 14.86 19.25
C GLY A 59 -4.07 15.25 20.69
N TYR A 60 -4.98 15.86 21.37
CA TYR A 60 -4.85 16.19 22.79
C TYR A 60 -6.22 16.60 23.33
N GLY A 61 -7.02 15.64 23.79
CA GLY A 61 -8.21 15.94 24.57
C GLY A 61 -7.88 16.45 25.96
N ASP A 62 -8.75 17.25 26.55
CA ASP A 62 -8.69 17.57 27.97
C ASP A 62 -9.08 16.31 28.78
N CYS A 63 -8.10 15.51 29.13
CA CYS A 63 -8.26 14.36 30.01
C CYS A 63 -7.76 14.67 31.43
N GLY A 64 -7.75 15.94 31.76
CA GLY A 64 -7.57 16.43 33.12
C GLY A 64 -6.14 16.58 33.60
N THR A 65 -5.16 15.78 33.25
CA THR A 65 -3.75 15.94 33.65
C THR A 65 -2.80 15.02 32.90
N ALA A 66 -3.29 14.18 32.00
CA ALA A 66 -2.48 13.16 31.35
C ALA A 66 -2.39 13.36 29.84
N PHE A 67 -1.37 12.80 29.24
CA PHE A 67 -1.30 12.63 27.80
C PHE A 67 -2.44 11.69 27.37
N CYS A 68 -3.41 12.21 26.64
CA CYS A 68 -4.48 11.41 26.06
C CYS A 68 -4.20 11.17 24.59
N ALA A 69 -4.00 9.93 24.23
CA ALA A 69 -4.11 9.48 22.87
C ALA A 69 -5.57 9.06 22.65
N ASN A 70 -6.38 9.94 22.10
CA ASN A 70 -7.75 9.60 21.62
C ASN A 70 -8.63 8.78 22.56
N SER A 71 -8.96 9.26 23.73
CA SER A 71 -10.00 8.79 24.63
C SER A 71 -9.54 8.46 26.03
N ASP A 72 -10.44 8.18 26.90
CA ASP A 72 -10.22 7.70 28.26
C ASP A 72 -9.11 6.65 28.29
N PHE A 73 -7.89 7.10 28.57
CA PHE A 73 -6.72 6.24 28.60
C PHE A 73 -6.77 5.35 29.83
N ASN A 74 -7.67 4.40 29.83
CA ASN A 74 -7.69 3.28 30.75
C ASN A 74 -6.69 2.18 30.34
N GLY A 75 -5.77 2.49 29.41
CA GLY A 75 -4.88 1.52 28.79
C GLY A 75 -5.47 0.83 27.56
N GLU A 76 -6.67 1.20 27.14
CA GLU A 76 -7.33 0.66 25.96
C GLU A 76 -7.52 1.76 24.90
N PHE A 77 -7.22 1.43 23.65
CA PHE A 77 -7.48 2.32 22.53
C PHE A 77 -8.99 2.36 22.22
N ALA A 78 -9.52 3.54 21.88
CA ALA A 78 -10.93 3.72 21.54
C ALA A 78 -11.34 2.93 20.31
N ASN A 79 -10.44 2.78 19.34
CA ASN A 79 -10.61 1.89 18.20
C ASN A 79 -9.56 0.77 18.29
N ARG A 80 -10.04 -0.46 18.34
CA ARG A 80 -9.22 -1.66 18.30
C ARG A 80 -9.68 -2.54 17.14
N LEU A 81 -8.84 -2.71 16.16
CA LEU A 81 -9.08 -3.58 15.01
C LEU A 81 -8.00 -4.66 15.01
N GLU A 82 -8.42 -5.90 15.14
CA GLU A 82 -7.52 -7.04 15.21
C GLU A 82 -7.82 -8.02 14.06
N ALA A 83 -6.81 -8.75 13.62
CA ALA A 83 -6.98 -9.88 12.72
C ALA A 83 -6.03 -11.00 13.14
N GLN A 84 -6.56 -12.19 13.27
CA GLN A 84 -5.82 -13.41 13.53
C GLN A 84 -6.11 -14.42 12.43
N GLU A 85 -5.07 -15.06 11.93
CA GLU A 85 -5.16 -16.16 10.98
C GLU A 85 -4.58 -17.43 11.60
N ASP A 86 -5.36 -18.50 11.60
CA ASP A 86 -4.95 -19.84 12.00
C ASP A 86 -4.94 -20.74 10.76
N THR A 87 -3.77 -21.28 10.42
CA THR A 87 -3.59 -22.08 9.20
C THR A 87 -3.10 -23.50 9.53
N ILE A 88 -3.80 -24.50 8.98
CA ILE A 88 -3.36 -25.90 8.98
C ILE A 88 -3.03 -26.30 7.55
N SER A 89 -1.87 -26.95 7.35
CA SER A 89 -1.46 -27.41 6.03
C SER A 89 -0.79 -28.76 6.05
N ALA A 90 -0.93 -29.50 4.94
CA ALA A 90 -0.24 -30.74 4.67
C ALA A 90 0.25 -30.76 3.22
N TYR A 91 1.40 -31.34 2.97
CA TYR A 91 1.92 -31.46 1.62
C TYR A 91 2.60 -32.82 1.38
N VAL A 92 2.65 -33.20 0.10
CA VAL A 92 3.44 -34.32 -0.40
C VAL A 92 4.20 -33.86 -1.64
N GLN A 93 5.44 -34.30 -1.75
CA GLN A 93 6.31 -33.98 -2.89
C GLN A 93 6.99 -35.25 -3.38
N TYR A 94 7.12 -35.35 -4.70
CA TYR A 94 7.77 -36.46 -5.38
C TYR A 94 8.75 -35.95 -6.43
N ASN A 95 9.98 -36.49 -6.42
CA ASN A 95 11.03 -36.17 -7.39
C ASN A 95 11.52 -37.44 -8.03
N ILE A 96 11.60 -37.45 -9.36
CA ILE A 96 12.13 -38.60 -10.10
C ILE A 96 13.01 -38.11 -11.27
N SER A 97 14.13 -38.78 -11.47
CA SER A 97 15.04 -38.56 -12.57
C SER A 97 15.15 -39.79 -13.43
N PHE A 98 15.06 -39.65 -14.72
CA PHE A 98 15.24 -40.68 -15.71
C PHE A 98 16.52 -40.44 -16.50
N ASP A 99 17.52 -41.30 -16.29
CA ASP A 99 18.79 -41.26 -17.03
C ASP A 99 18.62 -42.04 -18.35
N THR A 100 18.05 -41.39 -19.33
CA THR A 100 17.83 -41.88 -20.68
C THR A 100 18.69 -41.12 -21.70
N ALA A 101 18.58 -41.47 -22.98
CA ALA A 101 19.23 -40.67 -24.06
C ALA A 101 18.80 -39.20 -24.07
N MET A 102 17.64 -38.92 -23.50
CA MET A 102 17.16 -37.56 -23.14
C MET A 102 16.90 -37.56 -21.64
N PRO A 103 17.79 -37.01 -20.81
CA PRO A 103 17.56 -36.88 -19.37
C PRO A 103 16.29 -36.12 -19.06
N VAL A 104 15.44 -36.70 -18.20
CA VAL A 104 14.17 -36.10 -17.77
C VAL A 104 14.14 -36.04 -16.25
N ASN A 105 13.87 -34.88 -15.71
CA ASN A 105 13.60 -34.69 -14.29
C ASN A 105 12.14 -34.23 -14.11
N LEU A 106 11.41 -34.94 -13.28
CA LEU A 106 10.02 -34.63 -12.92
C LEU A 106 9.96 -34.30 -11.43
N TYR A 107 9.40 -33.15 -11.11
CA TYR A 107 9.04 -32.73 -9.77
C TYR A 107 7.53 -32.56 -9.72
N ALA A 108 6.87 -33.18 -8.76
CA ALA A 108 5.43 -33.06 -8.56
C ALA A 108 5.13 -32.86 -7.09
N GLY A 109 4.28 -31.93 -6.76
CA GLY A 109 3.87 -31.61 -5.40
C GLY A 109 2.38 -31.32 -5.31
N LEU A 110 1.85 -31.57 -4.14
CA LEU A 110 0.48 -31.25 -3.79
C LEU A 110 0.45 -30.76 -2.35
N ARG A 111 -0.07 -29.56 -2.13
CA ARG A 111 -0.30 -28.96 -0.82
C ARG A 111 -1.79 -28.68 -0.63
N TYR A 112 -2.31 -29.09 0.51
CA TYR A 112 -3.60 -28.63 1.02
C TYR A 112 -3.37 -27.65 2.15
N GLU A 113 -4.15 -26.59 2.19
CA GLU A 113 -4.09 -25.55 3.20
C GLU A 113 -5.50 -25.06 3.53
N GLU A 114 -5.81 -24.97 4.81
CA GLU A 114 -7.06 -24.44 5.34
C GLU A 114 -6.72 -23.31 6.31
N THR A 115 -7.39 -22.18 6.18
CA THR A 115 -7.16 -20.98 7.01
C THR A 115 -8.48 -20.49 7.57
N GLU A 116 -8.50 -20.21 8.86
CA GLU A 116 -9.58 -19.52 9.56
C GLU A 116 -9.10 -18.09 9.90
N VAL A 117 -9.99 -17.12 9.68
CA VAL A 117 -9.75 -15.70 10.01
C VAL A 117 -10.70 -15.31 11.13
N ASP A 118 -10.17 -14.74 12.18
CA ASP A 118 -10.92 -14.19 13.31
C ASP A 118 -10.54 -12.72 13.50
N SER A 119 -11.54 -11.85 13.52
CA SER A 119 -11.34 -10.41 13.65
C SER A 119 -12.27 -9.80 14.68
N PRO A 120 -11.86 -9.75 15.96
CA PRO A 120 -12.52 -8.95 16.97
C PRO A 120 -12.23 -7.47 16.74
N PHE A 121 -13.20 -6.62 17.01
CA PHE A 121 -13.04 -5.17 16.89
C PHE A 121 -13.81 -4.41 17.96
N SER A 122 -13.31 -3.21 18.26
CA SER A 122 -13.98 -2.19 19.05
C SER A 122 -13.86 -0.88 18.27
N THR A 123 -14.98 -0.28 17.88
CA THR A 123 -14.98 0.95 17.07
C THR A 123 -15.93 1.98 17.67
N LEU A 124 -15.48 3.24 17.74
CA LEU A 124 -16.33 4.35 18.17
C LEU A 124 -17.47 4.57 17.17
N THR A 125 -18.66 4.77 17.70
CA THR A 125 -19.84 5.08 16.89
C THR A 125 -20.05 6.59 16.80
N PRO A 126 -20.33 7.17 15.61
CA PRO A 126 -20.66 8.57 15.50
C PRO A 126 -22.00 8.87 16.17
N LEU A 127 -22.07 9.98 16.90
CA LEU A 127 -23.32 10.48 17.53
C LEU A 127 -23.94 11.59 16.71
N TYR A 128 -23.13 12.56 16.28
CA TYR A 128 -23.56 13.67 15.47
C TYR A 128 -22.39 14.34 14.80
N SER A 129 -22.68 15.12 13.77
CA SER A 129 -21.73 16.04 13.18
C SER A 129 -21.97 17.49 13.63
N THR A 130 -20.92 18.30 13.63
CA THR A 130 -20.96 19.72 13.95
C THR A 130 -20.42 20.50 12.78
N TRP A 131 -21.18 21.45 12.27
CA TRP A 131 -20.76 22.35 11.20
C TRP A 131 -19.79 23.41 11.74
N VAL A 132 -18.51 23.30 11.42
CA VAL A 132 -17.43 24.09 12.04
C VAL A 132 -16.89 25.21 11.17
N THR A 133 -17.05 25.14 9.84
CA THR A 133 -16.51 26.16 8.91
C THR A 133 -17.53 26.62 7.89
N ASP A 134 -17.30 27.79 7.30
CA ASP A 134 -18.09 28.28 6.16
C ASP A 134 -17.84 27.47 4.89
N GLY A 135 -16.78 26.69 4.85
CA GLY A 135 -16.41 25.81 3.73
C GLY A 135 -17.13 24.45 3.70
N GLY A 136 -18.06 24.19 4.63
CA GLY A 136 -18.82 22.95 4.66
C GLY A 136 -18.11 21.77 5.31
N ASP A 137 -17.08 22.03 6.12
CA ASP A 137 -16.42 20.99 6.92
C ASP A 137 -17.20 20.74 8.20
N PHE A 138 -17.37 19.45 8.52
CA PHE A 138 -18.09 18.99 9.69
C PHE A 138 -17.17 18.15 10.57
N ALA A 139 -17.14 18.45 11.84
CA ALA A 139 -16.55 17.61 12.84
C ALA A 139 -17.52 16.51 13.27
N VAL A 140 -17.03 15.29 13.43
CA VAL A 140 -17.82 14.17 13.93
C VAL A 140 -17.53 13.97 15.41
N THR A 141 -18.56 13.97 16.23
CA THR A 141 -18.48 13.60 17.65
C THR A 141 -18.84 12.12 17.80
N PHE A 142 -18.00 11.39 18.50
CA PHE A 142 -18.17 9.97 18.74
C PHE A 142 -18.71 9.69 20.14
N GLY A 143 -19.51 8.62 20.26
CA GLY A 143 -20.01 8.05 21.49
C GLY A 143 -19.24 6.81 21.91
N ASP A 144 -19.96 5.91 22.59
CA ASP A 144 -19.40 4.66 23.08
C ASP A 144 -18.90 3.75 21.96
N ALA A 145 -17.91 2.93 22.26
CA ALA A 145 -17.40 1.95 21.33
C ALA A 145 -18.39 0.79 21.14
N LEU A 146 -18.55 0.37 19.89
CA LEU A 146 -19.27 -0.84 19.53
C LEU A 146 -18.28 -2.00 19.45
N GLU A 147 -18.48 -3.00 20.30
CA GLU A 147 -17.72 -4.25 20.29
C GLU A 147 -18.35 -5.23 19.30
N GLY A 148 -17.50 -5.92 18.52
CA GLY A 148 -17.97 -6.91 17.59
C GLY A 148 -16.88 -7.92 17.21
N ARG A 149 -17.29 -8.92 16.42
CA ARG A 149 -16.39 -9.93 15.87
C ARG A 149 -16.91 -10.35 14.52
N GLN A 150 -16.00 -10.45 13.56
CA GLN A 150 -16.25 -10.98 12.23
C GLN A 150 -15.28 -12.13 11.95
N THR A 151 -15.70 -13.11 11.17
CA THR A 151 -14.89 -14.29 10.85
C THR A 151 -14.94 -14.59 9.37
N GLY A 152 -13.93 -15.28 8.87
CA GLY A 152 -13.88 -15.83 7.53
C GLY A 152 -13.13 -17.16 7.52
N SER A 153 -13.23 -17.90 6.43
CA SER A 153 -12.44 -19.12 6.23
C SER A 153 -12.31 -19.41 4.75
N TYR A 154 -11.22 -20.08 4.39
CA TYR A 154 -10.97 -20.55 3.03
C TYR A 154 -10.04 -21.76 3.04
N ASP A 155 -10.11 -22.55 1.97
CA ASP A 155 -9.20 -23.67 1.76
C ASP A 155 -8.65 -23.70 0.33
N HIS A 156 -7.47 -24.25 0.16
CA HIS A 156 -6.80 -24.35 -1.13
C HIS A 156 -6.12 -25.70 -1.33
N LEU A 157 -6.25 -26.20 -2.56
CA LEU A 157 -5.46 -27.30 -3.08
C LEU A 157 -4.47 -26.73 -4.10
N LEU A 158 -3.16 -26.84 -3.81
CA LEU A 158 -2.08 -26.20 -4.53
C LEU A 158 -1.16 -27.24 -5.18
N PRO A 159 -1.48 -27.72 -6.39
CA PRO A 159 -0.60 -28.60 -7.15
C PRO A 159 0.56 -27.82 -7.76
N ASN A 160 1.71 -28.48 -7.91
CA ASN A 160 2.81 -28.03 -8.76
C ASN A 160 3.42 -29.20 -9.51
N ILE A 161 3.79 -29.00 -10.76
CA ILE A 161 4.45 -29.98 -11.61
C ILE A 161 5.51 -29.25 -12.44
N ASP A 162 6.75 -29.73 -12.37
CA ASP A 162 7.86 -29.23 -13.16
C ASP A 162 8.51 -30.37 -13.93
N ILE A 163 8.64 -30.22 -15.23
CA ILE A 163 9.25 -31.19 -16.13
C ILE A 163 10.45 -30.51 -16.80
N ASN A 164 11.65 -31.03 -16.54
CA ASN A 164 12.88 -30.58 -17.16
C ASN A 164 13.40 -31.68 -18.08
N VAL A 165 13.66 -31.33 -19.33
CA VAL A 165 14.15 -32.26 -20.35
C VAL A 165 15.38 -31.66 -21.00
N GLU A 166 16.41 -32.48 -21.21
CA GLU A 166 17.59 -32.14 -22.02
C GLU A 166 17.54 -32.91 -23.33
N PRO A 167 16.83 -32.36 -24.37
CA PRO A 167 16.57 -33.08 -25.61
C PRO A 167 17.84 -33.30 -26.44
N ILE A 168 18.79 -32.41 -26.36
CA ILE A 168 20.13 -32.49 -26.93
C ILE A 168 21.12 -31.82 -25.96
N GLU A 169 22.38 -32.17 -26.07
CA GLU A 169 23.45 -31.61 -25.26
C GLU A 169 23.41 -30.08 -25.25
N ASN A 170 23.52 -29.48 -24.06
CA ASN A 170 23.52 -28.03 -23.82
C ASN A 170 22.17 -27.29 -24.12
N ILE A 171 21.08 -28.00 -24.43
CA ILE A 171 19.73 -27.39 -24.52
C ILE A 171 18.86 -28.01 -23.45
N LYS A 172 18.33 -27.15 -22.56
CA LYS A 172 17.35 -27.52 -21.54
C LYS A 172 16.00 -26.91 -21.85
N THR A 173 14.97 -27.71 -21.75
CA THR A 173 13.57 -27.25 -21.86
C THR A 173 12.86 -27.53 -20.56
N ARG A 174 12.02 -26.59 -20.14
CA ARG A 174 11.22 -26.72 -18.92
C ARG A 174 9.78 -26.40 -19.21
N VAL A 175 8.90 -27.15 -18.58
CA VAL A 175 7.47 -26.87 -18.54
C VAL A 175 7.06 -26.96 -17.08
N SER A 176 6.51 -25.86 -16.58
CA SER A 176 6.04 -25.79 -15.21
C SER A 176 4.55 -25.43 -15.18
N PHE A 177 3.85 -26.11 -14.28
CA PHE A 177 2.48 -25.78 -13.90
C PHE A 177 2.41 -25.65 -12.40
N SER A 178 1.76 -24.57 -11.91
CA SER A 178 1.53 -24.43 -10.48
C SER A 178 0.24 -23.66 -10.18
N LYS A 179 -0.36 -24.00 -9.03
CA LYS A 179 -1.37 -23.16 -8.39
C LYS A 179 -0.75 -22.53 -7.15
N THR A 180 -0.86 -21.20 -7.03
CA THR A 180 -0.30 -20.43 -5.90
C THR A 180 -1.37 -19.57 -5.26
N VAL A 181 -1.16 -19.18 -4.02
CA VAL A 181 -2.06 -18.35 -3.23
C VAL A 181 -1.28 -17.19 -2.61
N THR A 182 -1.89 -16.00 -2.60
CA THR A 182 -1.37 -14.82 -1.88
C THR A 182 -2.47 -14.28 -0.99
N ARG A 183 -2.22 -14.24 0.32
CA ARG A 183 -3.20 -13.80 1.29
C ARG A 183 -3.44 -12.29 1.22
N PRO A 184 -4.66 -11.83 1.58
CA PRO A 184 -4.92 -10.42 1.81
C PRO A 184 -3.99 -9.86 2.90
N SER A 185 -3.79 -8.57 2.90
CA SER A 185 -3.11 -7.91 4.02
C SER A 185 -4.00 -7.91 5.27
N TYR A 186 -3.40 -7.87 6.46
CA TYR A 186 -4.17 -7.80 7.70
C TYR A 186 -5.11 -6.60 7.76
N SER A 187 -4.72 -5.47 7.17
CA SER A 187 -5.58 -4.28 7.09
C SER A 187 -6.82 -4.47 6.21
N GLU A 188 -6.82 -5.45 5.31
CA GLU A 188 -7.97 -5.76 4.44
C GLU A 188 -8.94 -6.74 5.08
N ILE A 189 -8.44 -7.62 5.96
CA ILE A 189 -9.25 -8.63 6.65
C ILE A 189 -9.63 -8.27 8.08
N GLN A 190 -9.12 -7.16 8.64
CA GLN A 190 -9.57 -6.70 9.94
C GLN A 190 -11.02 -6.20 9.85
N GLY A 191 -11.88 -6.68 10.74
CA GLY A 191 -13.29 -6.25 10.83
C GLY A 191 -13.43 -4.85 11.42
N GLY A 192 -14.68 -4.44 11.62
CA GLY A 192 -15.01 -3.13 12.18
C GLY A 192 -15.12 -2.02 11.14
N LEU A 193 -15.53 -0.85 11.61
CA LEU A 193 -15.76 0.33 10.81
C LEU A 193 -14.80 1.44 11.25
N SER A 194 -14.12 2.06 10.29
CA SER A 194 -13.31 3.26 10.52
C SER A 194 -13.97 4.46 9.84
N ILE A 195 -14.28 5.50 10.59
CA ILE A 195 -14.89 6.72 10.09
C ILE A 195 -13.80 7.76 9.87
N ALA A 196 -13.78 8.34 8.67
CA ALA A 196 -12.89 9.45 8.34
C ALA A 196 -13.46 10.77 8.90
N THR A 197 -12.56 11.61 9.42
CA THR A 197 -12.87 12.96 9.88
C THR A 197 -11.94 13.96 9.20
N PRO A 198 -12.41 15.16 8.85
CA PRO A 198 -13.78 15.66 9.02
C PRO A 198 -14.77 15.05 8.01
N ALA A 199 -16.05 15.06 8.33
CA ALA A 199 -17.12 14.88 7.37
C ALA A 199 -17.33 16.18 6.57
N GLN A 200 -18.15 16.12 5.53
CA GLN A 200 -18.50 17.27 4.69
C GLN A 200 -20.02 17.45 4.63
N GLU A 201 -20.46 18.55 4.07
CA GLU A 201 -21.89 18.82 3.83
C GLU A 201 -22.57 17.67 3.07
N SER A 202 -21.85 17.03 2.16
CA SER A 202 -22.34 15.89 1.37
C SER A 202 -22.42 14.56 2.12
N GLY A 203 -21.97 14.50 3.36
CA GLY A 203 -21.93 13.28 4.17
C GLY A 203 -20.56 12.96 4.74
N GLY A 204 -20.47 11.84 5.42
CA GLY A 204 -19.24 11.28 5.96
C GLY A 204 -18.62 10.23 5.05
N ALA A 205 -17.38 9.88 5.32
CA ALA A 205 -16.71 8.77 4.67
C ALA A 205 -16.21 7.76 5.70
N GLY A 206 -16.18 6.49 5.32
CA GLY A 206 -15.67 5.43 6.17
C GLY A 206 -15.10 4.27 5.36
N SER A 207 -14.45 3.37 6.07
CA SER A 207 -13.96 2.14 5.47
C SER A 207 -14.19 0.95 6.38
N ARG A 208 -14.38 -0.21 5.78
CA ARG A 208 -14.58 -1.48 6.47
C ARG A 208 -13.69 -2.53 5.83
N GLY A 209 -12.93 -3.26 6.63
CA GLY A 209 -12.26 -4.47 6.18
C GLY A 209 -13.25 -5.63 6.04
N ASN A 210 -12.78 -6.74 5.48
CA ASN A 210 -13.62 -7.90 5.23
C ASN A 210 -12.88 -9.20 5.53
N PRO A 211 -13.08 -9.81 6.71
CA PRO A 211 -12.46 -11.08 7.06
C PRO A 211 -12.85 -12.26 6.15
N ALA A 212 -13.95 -12.13 5.40
CA ALA A 212 -14.40 -13.14 4.44
C ALA A 212 -13.76 -13.00 3.05
N LEU A 213 -12.76 -12.14 2.88
CA LEU A 213 -12.00 -12.04 1.63
C LEU A 213 -11.32 -13.38 1.31
N LEU A 214 -11.48 -13.81 0.08
CA LEU A 214 -10.69 -14.90 -0.48
C LEU A 214 -9.32 -14.39 -0.89
N PRO A 215 -8.25 -15.16 -0.66
CA PRO A 215 -6.93 -14.83 -1.17
C PRO A 215 -6.89 -14.80 -2.69
N TYR A 216 -5.93 -14.06 -3.26
CA TYR A 216 -5.61 -14.19 -4.67
C TYR A 216 -5.16 -15.62 -4.93
N THR A 217 -5.74 -16.25 -5.92
CA THR A 217 -5.27 -17.54 -6.44
C THR A 217 -4.73 -17.34 -7.84
N SER A 218 -3.58 -17.95 -8.15
CA SER A 218 -3.00 -17.89 -9.47
C SER A 218 -2.75 -19.27 -10.02
N THR A 219 -3.24 -19.51 -11.24
CA THR A 219 -2.90 -20.70 -12.05
C THR A 219 -1.82 -20.29 -13.03
N ASN A 220 -0.64 -20.89 -12.91
CA ASN A 220 0.55 -20.48 -13.63
C ASN A 220 1.02 -21.57 -14.58
N TRP A 221 1.43 -21.19 -15.78
CA TRP A 221 2.16 -22.00 -16.74
C TRP A 221 3.40 -21.27 -17.19
N ASP A 222 4.55 -21.98 -17.21
CA ASP A 222 5.82 -21.46 -17.67
C ASP A 222 6.42 -22.45 -18.68
N PHE A 223 6.94 -21.94 -19.79
CA PHE A 223 7.61 -22.71 -20.84
C PHE A 223 8.96 -22.04 -21.11
N SER A 224 10.05 -22.75 -20.89
CA SER A 224 11.38 -22.17 -21.08
C SER A 224 12.28 -23.06 -21.95
N VAL A 225 13.12 -22.42 -22.73
CA VAL A 225 14.19 -23.04 -23.48
C VAL A 225 15.49 -22.29 -23.15
N GLU A 226 16.48 -23.02 -22.71
CA GLU A 226 17.80 -22.54 -22.35
C GLU A 226 18.86 -23.22 -23.23
N TRP A 227 19.74 -22.43 -23.82
CA TRP A 227 20.85 -22.93 -24.64
C TRP A 227 22.19 -22.47 -24.05
N TYR A 228 22.96 -23.43 -23.59
CA TYR A 228 24.31 -23.27 -23.01
C TYR A 228 25.35 -23.53 -24.09
N PHE A 229 25.64 -22.51 -24.91
CA PHE A 229 26.51 -22.68 -26.10
C PHE A 229 28.00 -22.63 -25.81
N THR A 230 28.43 -22.21 -24.61
CA THR A 230 29.74 -22.40 -24.02
C THR A 230 29.58 -22.58 -22.51
N ASP A 231 30.68 -22.94 -21.81
CA ASP A 231 30.66 -23.12 -20.34
C ASP A 231 30.24 -21.87 -19.57
N GLU A 232 30.44 -20.68 -20.15
CA GLU A 232 30.13 -19.39 -19.51
C GLU A 232 29.02 -18.61 -20.22
N SER A 233 28.44 -19.18 -21.28
CA SER A 233 27.46 -18.49 -22.12
C SER A 233 26.13 -19.22 -22.16
N TYR A 234 25.05 -18.49 -21.95
CA TYR A 234 23.73 -19.03 -22.17
C TYR A 234 22.80 -17.99 -22.81
N PHE A 235 21.79 -18.52 -23.50
CA PHE A 235 20.66 -17.79 -23.99
C PHE A 235 19.39 -18.49 -23.52
N SER A 236 18.42 -17.75 -23.02
CA SER A 236 17.12 -18.31 -22.62
C SER A 236 15.97 -17.48 -23.13
N VAL A 237 14.86 -18.18 -23.42
CA VAL A 237 13.56 -17.59 -23.70
C VAL A 237 12.53 -18.32 -22.88
N THR A 238 11.75 -17.59 -22.12
CA THR A 238 10.63 -18.09 -21.31
C THR A 238 9.36 -17.39 -21.72
N TYR A 239 8.31 -18.15 -21.94
CA TYR A 239 6.93 -17.64 -21.99
C TYR A 239 6.23 -18.03 -20.70
N PHE A 240 5.52 -17.10 -20.10
CA PHE A 240 4.70 -17.35 -18.92
C PHE A 240 3.29 -16.84 -19.12
N THR A 241 2.32 -17.51 -18.47
CA THR A 241 0.95 -17.01 -18.35
C THR A 241 0.40 -17.34 -16.97
N LYS A 242 -0.28 -16.36 -16.38
CA LYS A 242 -0.84 -16.41 -15.02
C LYS A 242 -2.29 -15.99 -15.08
N ASN A 243 -3.19 -16.89 -14.72
CA ASN A 243 -4.59 -16.52 -14.51
C ASN A 243 -4.81 -16.28 -13.01
N VAL A 244 -5.02 -15.03 -12.64
CA VAL A 244 -5.17 -14.58 -11.26
C VAL A 244 -6.63 -14.31 -10.98
N GLU A 245 -7.18 -15.00 -10.01
CA GLU A 245 -8.56 -14.90 -9.55
C GLU A 245 -8.64 -14.22 -8.18
N ASN A 246 -9.83 -13.78 -7.79
CA ASN A 246 -10.12 -13.16 -6.50
C ASN A 246 -9.35 -11.87 -6.24
N TYR A 247 -9.11 -11.06 -7.27
CA TYR A 247 -8.51 -9.74 -7.05
C TYR A 247 -9.28 -8.96 -5.99
N ILE A 248 -8.55 -8.37 -5.07
CA ILE A 248 -9.11 -7.54 -4.00
C ILE A 248 -9.17 -6.10 -4.49
N GLY A 249 -10.36 -5.59 -4.55
CA GLY A 249 -10.65 -4.20 -4.86
C GLY A 249 -11.38 -3.52 -3.72
N SER A 250 -11.84 -2.30 -3.96
CA SER A 250 -12.69 -1.54 -3.05
C SER A 250 -14.02 -1.27 -3.72
N PHE A 251 -15.10 -1.55 -3.02
CA PHE A 251 -16.44 -1.17 -3.42
C PHE A 251 -16.98 -0.14 -2.43
N THR A 252 -17.40 1.03 -2.92
CA THR A 252 -17.95 2.08 -2.07
C THR A 252 -19.46 2.11 -2.19
N GLU A 253 -20.14 1.82 -1.09
CA GLU A 253 -21.57 2.03 -0.96
C GLU A 253 -21.81 3.48 -0.54
N GLN A 254 -22.57 4.22 -1.36
CA GLN A 254 -22.84 5.64 -1.11
C GLN A 254 -24.06 5.83 -0.23
N ASN A 255 -24.05 6.90 0.58
CA ASN A 255 -25.18 7.34 1.41
C ASN A 255 -25.72 6.23 2.33
N GLN A 256 -24.82 5.50 2.99
CA GLN A 256 -25.20 4.42 3.88
C GLN A 256 -25.55 4.90 5.29
N SER A 257 -26.65 4.40 5.82
CA SER A 257 -26.92 4.38 7.26
C SER A 257 -26.00 3.38 7.95
N LEU A 258 -25.56 3.70 9.16
CA LEU A 258 -24.72 2.78 9.95
C LEU A 258 -25.53 1.81 10.79
N ASP A 259 -26.86 1.80 10.70
CA ASP A 259 -27.79 0.96 11.46
C ASP A 259 -27.55 1.02 13.00
N LEU A 260 -27.22 2.21 13.49
CA LEU A 260 -26.98 2.43 14.92
C LEU A 260 -28.32 2.59 15.68
N PRO A 261 -28.35 2.27 16.99
CA PRO A 261 -29.54 2.41 17.81
C PRO A 261 -30.15 3.82 17.79
N VAL A 262 -29.30 4.85 17.63
CA VAL A 262 -29.70 6.24 17.40
C VAL A 262 -28.93 6.71 16.17
N ALA A 263 -29.66 7.22 15.19
CA ALA A 263 -29.01 7.76 13.97
C ALA A 263 -28.12 8.96 14.31
N PRO A 264 -26.88 9.01 13.79
CA PRO A 264 -26.00 10.15 14.01
C PRO A 264 -26.59 11.39 13.34
N GLY A 265 -26.81 12.45 14.12
CA GLY A 265 -27.42 13.67 13.63
C GLY A 265 -26.50 14.50 12.74
N THR A 266 -27.07 15.16 11.72
CA THR A 266 -26.40 16.20 10.93
C THR A 266 -27.17 17.52 11.02
N PRO A 267 -26.47 18.70 11.07
CA PRO A 267 -27.17 19.98 11.08
C PRO A 267 -27.84 20.29 9.72
N ILE A 268 -27.42 19.68 8.62
CA ILE A 268 -28.02 19.88 7.29
C ILE A 268 -29.25 18.97 7.14
N GLY A 269 -30.38 19.59 6.80
CA GLY A 269 -31.64 18.88 6.67
C GLY A 269 -32.40 18.66 7.99
N GLY A 270 -31.77 18.95 9.15
CA GLY A 270 -32.43 18.92 10.45
C GLY A 270 -33.56 19.96 10.63
N ASP A 271 -34.31 19.91 11.71
CA ASP A 271 -35.49 20.75 11.95
C ASP A 271 -35.11 22.24 11.89
N LEU A 272 -34.05 22.67 12.57
CA LEU A 272 -33.63 24.06 12.56
C LEU A 272 -33.19 24.54 11.16
N TYR A 273 -32.43 23.71 10.45
CA TYR A 273 -31.98 24.01 9.06
C TYR A 273 -33.22 24.24 8.16
N ASN A 274 -34.20 23.36 8.21
CA ASN A 274 -35.41 23.43 7.39
C ASN A 274 -36.34 24.60 7.78
N GLU A 275 -36.39 24.94 9.06
CA GLU A 275 -37.12 26.13 9.58
C GLU A 275 -36.53 27.40 8.96
N VAL A 276 -35.18 27.57 9.05
CA VAL A 276 -34.51 28.75 8.56
C VAL A 276 -34.50 28.83 7.04
N LYS A 277 -34.32 27.71 6.35
CA LYS A 277 -34.40 27.62 4.88
C LYS A 277 -35.77 28.13 4.42
N SER A 278 -36.87 27.63 5.03
CA SER A 278 -38.24 28.01 4.68
C SER A 278 -38.50 29.51 4.95
N ALA A 279 -37.92 30.06 6.01
CA ALA A 279 -38.04 31.49 6.34
C ALA A 279 -37.33 32.36 5.30
N LEU A 280 -36.09 32.01 4.91
CA LEU A 280 -35.36 32.73 3.90
C LEU A 280 -36.03 32.68 2.52
N GLU A 281 -36.54 31.50 2.12
CA GLU A 281 -37.31 31.35 0.87
C GLU A 281 -38.60 32.19 0.86
N ALA A 282 -39.33 32.25 1.99
CA ALA A 282 -40.52 33.10 2.11
C ALA A 282 -40.23 34.58 2.00
N GLU A 283 -39.01 35.01 2.39
CA GLU A 283 -38.54 36.38 2.26
C GLU A 283 -37.89 36.66 0.90
N GLY A 284 -37.77 35.68 0.03
CA GLY A 284 -37.07 35.80 -1.26
C GLY A 284 -35.57 36.01 -1.14
N LYS A 285 -34.97 35.59 -0.03
CA LYS A 285 -33.52 35.63 0.22
C LYS A 285 -32.80 34.37 -0.29
N PRO A 286 -31.50 34.39 -0.50
CA PRO A 286 -30.71 33.19 -0.78
C PRO A 286 -30.90 32.13 0.34
N SER A 287 -31.09 30.87 -0.06
CA SER A 287 -31.31 29.73 0.85
C SER A 287 -30.32 28.58 0.56
N ASP A 288 -29.12 28.94 0.06
CA ASP A 288 -27.98 28.02 0.02
C ASP A 288 -27.43 27.78 1.43
N SER A 289 -26.66 26.72 1.60
CA SER A 289 -26.18 26.26 2.91
C SER A 289 -25.42 27.35 3.68
N LEU A 290 -24.61 28.16 2.99
CA LEU A 290 -23.86 29.24 3.64
C LEU A 290 -24.79 30.36 4.13
N SER A 291 -25.82 30.70 3.35
CA SER A 291 -26.82 31.69 3.73
C SER A 291 -27.63 31.24 4.93
N ILE A 292 -28.06 29.98 4.95
CA ILE A 292 -28.78 29.35 6.06
C ILE A 292 -27.90 29.34 7.32
N ARG A 293 -26.64 28.89 7.22
CA ARG A 293 -25.69 28.87 8.33
C ARG A 293 -25.49 30.28 8.92
N THR A 294 -25.30 31.27 8.07
CA THR A 294 -25.12 32.66 8.49
C THR A 294 -26.34 33.17 9.26
N GLU A 295 -27.54 32.88 8.77
CA GLU A 295 -28.80 33.28 9.43
C GLU A 295 -28.97 32.56 10.77
N ILE A 296 -28.65 31.23 10.85
CA ILE A 296 -28.73 30.47 12.11
C ILE A 296 -27.81 31.09 13.16
N LEU A 297 -26.53 31.32 12.83
CA LEU A 297 -25.56 31.88 13.77
C LEU A 297 -25.92 33.32 14.21
N ALA A 298 -26.53 34.13 13.35
CA ALA A 298 -26.89 35.49 13.64
C ALA A 298 -28.16 35.63 14.50
N ASN A 299 -29.19 34.76 14.29
CA ASN A 299 -30.52 34.99 14.81
C ASN A 299 -31.07 33.86 15.67
N TYR A 300 -30.44 32.68 15.71
CA TYR A 300 -30.90 31.49 16.43
C TYR A 300 -29.98 31.03 17.56
N PHE A 301 -29.12 31.93 18.07
CA PHE A 301 -28.14 31.64 19.13
C PHE A 301 -28.73 31.22 20.48
N GLY A 302 -30.06 31.20 20.61
CA GLY A 302 -30.76 30.70 21.79
C GLY A 302 -31.18 29.22 21.74
N ARG A 303 -30.84 28.53 20.64
CA ARG A 303 -31.03 27.08 20.47
C ARG A 303 -29.87 26.32 21.04
N ASP A 304 -30.08 25.16 21.63
CA ASP A 304 -29.06 24.34 22.27
C ASP A 304 -27.99 23.83 21.26
N GLU A 305 -28.40 23.61 20.01
CA GLU A 305 -27.57 23.15 18.92
C GLU A 305 -26.69 24.27 18.31
N VAL A 306 -26.88 25.52 18.72
CA VAL A 306 -26.16 26.68 18.13
C VAL A 306 -25.20 27.32 19.13
N ASN A 307 -23.93 27.31 18.81
CA ASN A 307 -22.90 28.05 19.53
C ASN A 307 -22.38 29.20 18.66
N ALA A 308 -22.97 30.36 18.80
CA ALA A 308 -22.61 31.54 18.01
C ALA A 308 -21.21 32.08 18.33
N ASP A 309 -20.74 31.94 19.58
CA ASP A 309 -19.39 32.38 19.99
C ASP A 309 -18.29 31.52 19.33
N ALA A 310 -18.53 30.21 19.22
CA ALA A 310 -17.63 29.29 18.51
C ALA A 310 -17.92 29.22 17.00
N GLY A 311 -19.02 29.82 16.53
CA GLY A 311 -19.45 29.74 15.15
C GLY A 311 -19.81 28.33 14.71
N THR A 312 -20.40 27.51 15.58
CA THR A 312 -20.71 26.11 15.29
C THR A 312 -22.22 25.79 15.40
N ILE A 313 -22.67 24.84 14.57
CA ILE A 313 -24.03 24.32 14.58
C ILE A 313 -23.94 22.80 14.68
N GLN A 314 -24.53 22.23 15.72
CA GLN A 314 -24.49 20.80 16.01
C GLN A 314 -25.70 20.08 15.44
N GLY A 315 -25.53 18.90 14.86
CA GLY A 315 -26.62 18.02 14.48
C GLY A 315 -27.28 17.38 15.70
N VAL A 316 -28.56 17.15 15.64
CA VAL A 316 -29.36 16.54 16.74
C VAL A 316 -29.50 15.05 16.46
N PRO A 317 -28.99 14.14 17.34
CA PRO A 317 -29.18 12.71 17.16
C PRO A 317 -30.66 12.33 17.04
N GLY A 318 -30.99 11.50 16.04
CA GLY A 318 -32.33 11.03 15.76
C GLY A 318 -33.21 11.97 14.91
N GLU A 319 -32.71 13.14 14.50
CA GLU A 319 -33.29 13.98 13.46
C GLU A 319 -32.81 13.54 12.08
N GLU A 320 -32.29 14.46 11.28
CA GLU A 320 -31.71 14.09 9.98
C GLU A 320 -30.43 13.25 10.17
N GLU A 321 -30.36 12.12 9.50
CA GLU A 321 -29.23 11.19 9.66
C GLU A 321 -28.02 11.62 8.83
N LEU A 322 -26.85 11.65 9.47
CA LEU A 322 -25.58 11.75 8.77
C LEU A 322 -25.29 10.43 8.06
N LEU A 323 -25.34 10.44 6.74
CA LEU A 323 -25.05 9.28 5.90
C LEU A 323 -23.56 9.19 5.57
N PHE A 324 -23.11 8.00 5.22
CA PHE A 324 -21.68 7.71 4.97
C PHE A 324 -21.47 6.99 3.66
N ASP A 325 -20.41 7.37 2.98
CA ASP A 325 -19.85 6.59 1.87
C ASP A 325 -18.85 5.56 2.44
N ILE A 326 -19.23 4.28 2.44
CA ILE A 326 -18.47 3.21 3.08
C ILE A 326 -17.73 2.38 2.03
N ALA A 327 -16.41 2.48 2.05
CA ALA A 327 -15.51 1.66 1.23
C ALA A 327 -15.27 0.30 1.91
N THR A 328 -15.70 -0.78 1.25
CA THR A 328 -15.48 -2.16 1.72
C THR A 328 -14.54 -2.90 0.77
N ARG A 329 -13.63 -3.70 1.32
CA ARG A 329 -12.79 -4.59 0.53
C ARG A 329 -13.58 -5.79 0.03
N VAL A 330 -13.50 -6.07 -1.28
CA VAL A 330 -14.25 -7.15 -1.93
C VAL A 330 -13.37 -7.85 -2.96
N ASN A 331 -13.66 -9.12 -3.24
CA ASN A 331 -13.06 -9.81 -4.37
C ASN A 331 -13.79 -9.36 -5.65
N THR A 332 -13.10 -8.72 -6.60
CA THR A 332 -13.73 -7.98 -7.71
C THR A 332 -13.60 -8.63 -9.07
N GLY A 333 -12.64 -9.51 -9.29
CA GLY A 333 -12.46 -10.03 -10.64
C GLY A 333 -11.29 -10.97 -10.83
N GLU A 334 -11.03 -11.27 -12.09
CA GLU A 334 -9.92 -12.08 -12.56
C GLU A 334 -9.14 -11.35 -13.65
N ALA A 335 -7.87 -11.64 -13.78
CA ALA A 335 -7.02 -11.13 -14.85
C ALA A 335 -6.06 -12.21 -15.32
N THR A 336 -5.83 -12.24 -16.63
CA THR A 336 -4.74 -13.01 -17.22
C THR A 336 -3.57 -12.08 -17.48
N ILE A 337 -2.41 -12.47 -16.97
CA ILE A 337 -1.13 -11.79 -17.20
C ILE A 337 -0.24 -12.76 -17.95
N ASP A 338 0.29 -12.35 -19.09
CA ASP A 338 1.23 -13.16 -19.84
C ASP A 338 2.42 -12.34 -20.34
N GLY A 339 3.50 -13.04 -20.68
CA GLY A 339 4.69 -12.34 -21.10
C GLY A 339 5.82 -13.24 -21.56
N TRP A 340 6.88 -12.57 -21.97
CA TRP A 340 8.12 -13.19 -22.44
C TRP A 340 9.29 -12.65 -21.66
N GLU A 341 10.19 -13.55 -21.25
CA GLU A 341 11.47 -13.22 -20.66
C GLU A 341 12.59 -13.73 -21.56
N ILE A 342 13.54 -12.87 -21.88
CA ILE A 342 14.69 -13.19 -22.73
C ILE A 342 15.95 -12.85 -21.93
N ALA A 343 16.86 -13.79 -21.79
CA ALA A 343 18.13 -13.56 -21.13
C ALA A 343 19.29 -14.05 -22.00
N LEU A 344 20.37 -13.29 -22.01
CA LEU A 344 21.63 -13.61 -22.66
C LEU A 344 22.80 -13.23 -21.75
N GLN A 345 23.72 -14.17 -21.58
CA GLN A 345 25.03 -13.90 -21.01
C GLN A 345 26.08 -14.46 -21.94
N HIS A 346 27.08 -13.65 -22.32
CA HIS A 346 28.11 -14.08 -23.25
C HIS A 346 29.43 -13.32 -23.05
N PRO A 347 30.49 -13.97 -22.59
CA PRO A 347 31.84 -13.46 -22.71
C PRO A 347 32.39 -13.67 -24.13
N PHE A 348 33.08 -12.69 -24.68
CA PHE A 348 33.65 -12.73 -26.05
C PHE A 348 35.02 -13.39 -26.06
N GLY A 349 35.07 -14.70 -25.81
CA GLY A 349 36.28 -15.48 -25.73
C GLY A 349 37.26 -14.92 -24.68
N ASP A 350 38.56 -14.97 -24.96
CA ASP A 350 39.58 -14.49 -24.03
C ASP A 350 39.83 -12.97 -24.08
N SER A 351 38.92 -12.22 -24.71
CA SER A 351 39.08 -10.77 -24.87
C SER A 351 38.99 -9.99 -23.57
N GLY A 352 38.32 -10.54 -22.55
CA GLY A 352 37.89 -9.89 -21.32
C GLY A 352 36.57 -9.14 -21.45
N PHE A 353 36.05 -8.91 -22.67
CA PHE A 353 34.76 -8.30 -22.87
C PHE A 353 33.65 -9.33 -22.77
N GLY A 354 32.47 -8.87 -22.31
CA GLY A 354 31.26 -9.65 -22.31
C GLY A 354 30.00 -8.79 -22.17
N MET A 355 28.85 -9.45 -22.30
CA MET A 355 27.54 -8.81 -22.17
C MET A 355 26.58 -9.67 -21.36
N ILE A 356 25.68 -9.00 -20.66
CA ILE A 356 24.53 -9.59 -19.98
C ILE A 356 23.30 -8.78 -20.37
N THR A 357 22.24 -9.46 -20.77
CA THR A 357 20.99 -8.81 -21.19
C THR A 357 19.81 -9.57 -20.61
N ASN A 358 18.85 -8.85 -20.04
CA ASN A 358 17.56 -9.37 -19.63
C ASN A 358 16.47 -8.44 -20.14
N ILE A 359 15.47 -8.99 -20.83
CA ILE A 359 14.34 -8.25 -21.37
C ILE A 359 13.08 -8.97 -20.97
N THR A 360 12.10 -8.24 -20.45
CA THR A 360 10.78 -8.75 -20.09
C THR A 360 9.73 -7.94 -20.85
N PHE A 361 8.83 -8.64 -21.51
CA PHE A 361 7.59 -8.10 -22.05
C PHE A 361 6.44 -8.69 -21.25
N VAL A 362 5.53 -7.86 -20.78
CA VAL A 362 4.39 -8.29 -19.97
C VAL A 362 3.16 -7.49 -20.26
N ASP A 363 2.03 -8.17 -20.39
CA ASP A 363 0.72 -7.56 -20.63
C ASP A 363 -0.34 -8.21 -19.75
N ALA A 364 -1.48 -7.53 -19.59
CA ALA A 364 -2.67 -8.06 -18.95
C ALA A 364 -3.91 -7.79 -19.77
N ASN A 365 -4.88 -8.70 -19.69
CA ASN A 365 -6.14 -8.59 -20.43
C ASN A 365 -7.10 -7.52 -19.85
N VAL A 366 -6.71 -6.84 -18.77
CA VAL A 366 -7.48 -5.78 -18.11
C VAL A 366 -6.64 -4.53 -17.92
N GLY A 367 -7.23 -3.38 -18.19
CA GLY A 367 -6.57 -2.08 -18.09
C GLY A 367 -7.54 -0.99 -17.64
N TYR A 368 -7.01 0.19 -17.35
CA TYR A 368 -7.78 1.35 -16.90
C TYR A 368 -8.38 2.10 -18.11
N ASP A 369 -9.70 2.34 -18.09
CA ASP A 369 -10.36 3.18 -19.08
C ASP A 369 -10.31 4.67 -18.65
N ASN A 370 -9.43 5.43 -19.28
CA ASN A 370 -9.27 6.87 -19.05
C ASN A 370 -10.50 7.72 -19.45
N ARG A 371 -11.52 7.12 -20.09
CA ARG A 371 -12.75 7.82 -20.53
C ARG A 371 -13.91 7.61 -19.57
N ALA A 372 -13.82 6.62 -18.69
CA ALA A 372 -14.84 6.36 -17.68
C ALA A 372 -14.95 7.54 -16.68
N ASP A 373 -16.10 7.66 -16.02
CA ASP A 373 -16.25 8.63 -14.94
C ASP A 373 -15.27 8.33 -13.81
N VAL A 374 -14.75 9.39 -13.16
CA VAL A 374 -13.78 9.28 -12.06
C VAL A 374 -14.36 8.61 -10.81
N ARG A 375 -15.67 8.45 -10.74
CA ARG A 375 -16.37 7.78 -9.64
C ARG A 375 -16.69 6.32 -9.94
N ASP A 376 -16.53 5.90 -11.22
CA ASP A 376 -16.78 4.52 -11.60
C ASP A 376 -15.68 3.62 -11.03
N THR A 377 -16.08 2.59 -10.30
CA THR A 377 -15.15 1.57 -9.84
C THR A 377 -14.64 0.76 -11.01
N GLN A 378 -13.33 0.77 -11.25
CA GLN A 378 -12.68 0.00 -12.29
C GLN A 378 -11.81 -1.09 -11.69
N PHE A 379 -11.91 -2.29 -12.23
CA PHE A 379 -10.97 -3.36 -11.95
C PHE A 379 -9.76 -3.21 -12.88
N VAL A 380 -8.56 -3.11 -12.32
CA VAL A 380 -7.31 -2.91 -13.05
C VAL A 380 -6.17 -3.69 -12.44
N VAL A 381 -5.22 -4.10 -13.28
CA VAL A 381 -3.92 -4.61 -12.83
C VAL A 381 -2.90 -3.48 -12.92
N THR A 382 -2.20 -3.25 -11.82
CA THR A 382 -1.20 -2.17 -11.70
C THR A 382 0.21 -2.74 -11.66
N GLY A 383 1.20 -1.91 -12.00
CA GLY A 383 2.61 -2.25 -11.85
C GLY A 383 3.22 -3.08 -12.99
N LEU A 384 2.45 -3.41 -14.03
CA LEU A 384 2.97 -4.14 -15.19
C LEU A 384 3.69 -3.19 -16.15
N SER A 385 4.93 -3.52 -16.48
CA SER A 385 5.78 -2.72 -17.35
C SER A 385 6.80 -3.58 -18.07
N ASP A 386 6.97 -3.36 -19.36
CA ASP A 386 8.12 -3.89 -20.08
C ASP A 386 9.41 -3.35 -19.47
N SER A 387 10.45 -4.17 -19.46
CA SER A 387 11.74 -3.78 -18.89
C SER A 387 12.90 -4.40 -19.61
N ALA A 388 14.05 -3.71 -19.59
CA ALA A 388 15.30 -4.21 -20.15
C ALA A 388 16.49 -3.81 -19.27
N ASN A 389 17.41 -4.75 -19.06
CA ASN A 389 18.72 -4.52 -18.46
C ASN A 389 19.78 -4.94 -19.47
N LEU A 390 20.60 -3.99 -19.89
CA LEU A 390 21.70 -4.20 -20.82
C LEU A 390 23.01 -3.87 -20.12
N ILE A 391 23.92 -4.83 -20.06
CA ILE A 391 25.21 -4.68 -19.39
C ILE A 391 26.30 -5.07 -20.36
N ALA A 392 27.26 -4.19 -20.58
CA ALA A 392 28.52 -4.52 -21.18
C ALA A 392 29.62 -4.44 -20.11
N TYR A 393 30.52 -5.40 -20.11
CA TYR A 393 31.59 -5.44 -19.12
C TYR A 393 32.93 -5.82 -19.77
N TYR A 394 34.00 -5.45 -19.08
CA TYR A 394 35.36 -5.88 -19.32
C TYR A 394 35.99 -6.40 -18.02
N ASP A 395 36.54 -7.60 -18.04
CA ASP A 395 37.20 -8.23 -16.89
C ASP A 395 38.46 -8.97 -17.37
N LYS A 396 39.60 -8.32 -17.28
CA LYS A 396 40.89 -8.91 -17.63
C LYS A 396 42.04 -8.13 -17.01
N GLU A 397 43.11 -8.85 -16.62
CA GLU A 397 44.38 -8.29 -16.17
C GLU A 397 44.22 -7.30 -14.99
N GLY A 398 43.34 -7.61 -14.05
CA GLY A 398 43.07 -6.79 -12.87
C GLY A 398 42.21 -5.54 -13.13
N LEU A 399 41.82 -5.28 -14.39
CA LEU A 399 40.86 -4.24 -14.73
C LEU A 399 39.49 -4.85 -14.88
N GLN A 400 38.55 -4.36 -14.07
CA GLN A 400 37.10 -4.63 -14.21
C GLN A 400 36.42 -3.33 -14.56
N ALA A 401 35.60 -3.33 -15.60
CA ALA A 401 34.79 -2.19 -15.99
C ALA A 401 33.41 -2.68 -16.43
N ARG A 402 32.37 -1.93 -16.10
CA ARG A 402 30.98 -2.26 -16.42
C ARG A 402 30.23 -0.98 -16.75
N ILE A 403 29.40 -1.03 -17.80
CA ILE A 403 28.37 -0.06 -18.10
C ILE A 403 27.03 -0.78 -18.15
N ALA A 404 26.02 -0.23 -17.52
CA ALA A 404 24.68 -0.80 -17.44
C ALA A 404 23.65 0.23 -17.86
N TYR A 405 22.66 -0.22 -18.65
CA TYR A 405 21.47 0.52 -18.95
C TYR A 405 20.27 -0.24 -18.41
N ASN A 406 19.52 0.40 -17.52
CA ASN A 406 18.30 -0.13 -16.93
C ASN A 406 17.13 0.69 -17.47
N TRP A 407 16.22 0.04 -18.18
CA TRP A 407 15.06 0.67 -18.79
C TRP A 407 13.77 0.01 -18.33
N ARG A 408 12.75 0.83 -18.19
CA ARG A 408 11.38 0.43 -17.88
C ARG A 408 10.41 1.32 -18.65
N ASP A 409 9.39 0.72 -19.29
CA ASP A 409 8.31 1.45 -19.96
C ASP A 409 7.36 2.11 -18.94
N SER A 410 6.48 2.94 -19.45
CA SER A 410 5.41 3.57 -18.68
C SER A 410 4.39 2.52 -18.22
N PHE A 411 3.80 2.72 -17.03
CA PHE A 411 2.79 1.81 -16.50
C PHE A 411 1.82 2.51 -15.56
N LEU A 412 0.64 1.90 -15.39
CA LEU A 412 -0.33 2.30 -14.36
C LEU A 412 0.20 1.89 -12.98
N ALA A 413 0.61 2.87 -12.17
CA ALA A 413 1.15 2.63 -10.84
C ALA A 413 0.06 2.45 -9.78
N GLY A 414 -1.12 3.04 -9.98
CA GLY A 414 -2.23 2.96 -9.06
C GLY A 414 -3.43 3.77 -9.53
N ILE A 415 -4.51 3.67 -8.76
CA ILE A 415 -5.72 4.46 -8.93
C ILE A 415 -6.10 5.09 -7.58
N GLY A 416 -6.89 6.17 -7.61
CA GLY A 416 -7.40 6.79 -6.38
C GLY A 416 -6.43 7.74 -5.70
N HIS A 417 -5.57 8.45 -6.46
CA HIS A 417 -4.68 9.47 -5.89
C HIS A 417 -5.43 10.69 -5.32
N SER A 418 -6.70 10.84 -5.64
CA SER A 418 -7.59 11.87 -5.08
C SER A 418 -8.73 11.18 -4.34
N ALA A 419 -9.01 11.64 -3.12
CA ALA A 419 -10.03 11.04 -2.26
C ALA A 419 -11.40 10.96 -2.96
N GLY A 420 -12.06 9.81 -2.85
CA GLY A 420 -13.38 9.56 -3.46
C GLY A 420 -13.37 9.40 -4.98
N THR A 421 -12.21 9.23 -5.61
CA THR A 421 -12.10 9.05 -7.06
C THR A 421 -11.26 7.82 -7.42
N THR A 422 -11.39 7.37 -8.67
CA THR A 422 -10.53 6.32 -9.27
C THR A 422 -9.50 6.93 -10.22
N GLU A 423 -9.10 8.19 -10.03
CA GLU A 423 -8.12 8.85 -10.88
C GLU A 423 -6.82 8.05 -10.95
N PRO A 424 -6.28 7.80 -12.15
CA PRO A 424 -5.09 6.97 -12.33
C PRO A 424 -3.82 7.75 -12.02
N THR A 425 -2.80 7.00 -11.60
CA THR A 425 -1.41 7.46 -11.55
C THR A 425 -0.58 6.59 -12.49
N TYR A 426 -0.06 7.19 -13.54
CA TYR A 426 0.90 6.55 -14.43
C TYR A 426 2.31 6.98 -14.06
N THR A 427 3.21 6.02 -13.93
CA THR A 427 4.65 6.29 -13.91
C THR A 427 5.15 6.28 -15.34
N GLU A 428 5.88 7.33 -15.74
CA GLU A 428 6.40 7.45 -17.09
C GLU A 428 7.61 6.53 -17.31
N GLU A 429 7.94 6.30 -18.57
CA GLU A 429 9.14 5.59 -19.00
C GLU A 429 10.38 6.15 -18.29
N TYR A 430 11.28 5.25 -17.90
CA TYR A 430 12.53 5.63 -17.22
C TYR A 430 13.69 4.78 -17.71
N GLY A 431 14.81 5.44 -18.05
CA GLY A 431 16.01 4.78 -18.54
C GLY A 431 17.27 5.36 -17.90
N GLN A 432 17.98 4.57 -17.10
CA GLN A 432 19.15 4.99 -16.32
C GLN A 432 20.42 4.32 -16.82
N TRP A 433 21.48 5.12 -17.00
CA TRP A 433 22.82 4.64 -17.24
C TRP A 433 23.65 4.69 -15.96
N ASP A 434 24.30 3.56 -15.68
CA ASP A 434 25.25 3.41 -14.57
C ASP A 434 26.57 2.88 -15.10
N PHE A 435 27.68 3.24 -14.47
CA PHE A 435 28.97 2.61 -14.74
C PHE A 435 29.74 2.33 -13.46
N SER A 436 30.60 1.33 -13.51
CA SER A 436 31.60 1.08 -12.48
C SER A 436 32.91 0.60 -13.12
N ALA A 437 34.03 0.98 -12.54
CA ALA A 437 35.35 0.44 -12.91
C ALA A 437 36.23 0.29 -11.68
N SER A 438 37.00 -0.78 -11.64
CA SER A 438 38.01 -1.03 -10.62
C SER A 438 39.28 -1.55 -11.24
N TYR A 439 40.42 -1.21 -10.63
CA TYR A 439 41.74 -1.68 -11.06
C TYR A 439 42.60 -2.14 -9.88
N ASP A 440 43.11 -3.34 -9.98
CA ASP A 440 44.05 -3.89 -9.00
C ASP A 440 45.45 -3.34 -9.26
N VAL A 441 45.81 -2.26 -8.56
CA VAL A 441 47.11 -1.60 -8.65
C VAL A 441 48.22 -2.53 -8.13
N SER A 442 47.91 -3.34 -7.14
CA SER A 442 48.73 -4.38 -6.56
C SER A 442 47.89 -5.44 -5.84
N GLU A 443 48.51 -6.52 -5.36
CA GLU A 443 47.84 -7.56 -4.54
C GLU A 443 47.16 -6.98 -3.29
N PHE A 444 47.59 -5.81 -2.82
CA PHE A 444 47.10 -5.16 -1.61
C PHE A 444 46.20 -3.95 -1.88
N LEU A 445 46.14 -3.42 -3.10
CA LEU A 445 45.50 -2.16 -3.40
C LEU A 445 44.63 -2.25 -4.66
N THR A 446 43.35 -2.07 -4.52
CA THR A 446 42.38 -1.88 -5.62
C THR A 446 41.83 -0.45 -5.54
N VAL A 447 41.79 0.27 -6.66
CA VAL A 447 41.11 1.57 -6.80
C VAL A 447 39.83 1.39 -7.58
N PHE A 448 38.82 2.20 -7.30
CA PHE A 448 37.56 2.10 -8.02
C PHE A 448 36.89 3.46 -8.23
N VAL A 449 36.06 3.52 -9.25
CA VAL A 449 35.13 4.63 -9.55
C VAL A 449 33.78 4.08 -9.95
N GLU A 450 32.73 4.75 -9.54
CA GLU A 450 31.33 4.41 -9.85
C GLU A 450 30.57 5.67 -10.23
N GLY A 451 29.67 5.55 -11.19
CA GLY A 451 28.70 6.57 -11.54
C GLY A 451 27.30 5.96 -11.60
N ILE A 452 26.37 6.57 -10.93
CA ILE A 452 24.96 6.14 -10.86
C ILE A 452 24.11 7.25 -11.42
N ASN A 453 23.18 6.90 -12.30
CA ASN A 453 22.32 7.85 -13.00
C ASN A 453 23.10 8.95 -13.71
N ILE A 454 24.12 8.54 -14.51
CA ILE A 454 25.09 9.48 -15.13
C ILE A 454 24.45 10.41 -16.17
N THR A 455 23.27 10.10 -16.65
CA THR A 455 22.46 10.93 -17.56
C THR A 455 21.51 11.86 -16.83
N ASP A 456 21.47 11.80 -15.47
CA ASP A 456 20.59 12.60 -14.61
C ASP A 456 19.11 12.48 -15.01
N GLU A 457 18.67 11.22 -15.17
CA GLU A 457 17.30 10.91 -15.58
C GLU A 457 16.29 11.35 -14.53
N THR A 458 15.14 11.84 -14.99
CA THR A 458 14.05 12.33 -14.12
C THR A 458 12.94 11.28 -14.05
N THR A 459 12.55 10.86 -12.85
CA THR A 459 11.33 10.10 -12.64
C THR A 459 10.13 11.04 -12.68
N ARG A 460 9.07 10.63 -13.39
CA ARG A 460 7.86 11.43 -13.54
C ARG A 460 6.61 10.57 -13.44
N ALA A 461 5.58 11.13 -12.82
CA ALA A 461 4.25 10.53 -12.76
C ALA A 461 3.20 11.53 -13.22
N HIS A 462 2.16 11.03 -13.90
CA HIS A 462 1.06 11.83 -14.39
C HIS A 462 -0.30 11.15 -14.15
N GLY A 463 -1.38 11.93 -14.19
CA GLY A 463 -2.75 11.45 -14.16
C GLY A 463 -3.24 10.94 -15.51
N ARG A 464 -4.49 11.21 -15.88
CA ARG A 464 -5.09 10.74 -17.15
C ARG A 464 -4.34 11.19 -18.41
N THR A 465 -3.62 12.27 -18.34
CA THR A 465 -2.81 12.80 -19.45
C THR A 465 -1.42 13.18 -18.97
N LYS A 466 -0.43 13.12 -19.85
CA LYS A 466 0.96 13.54 -19.55
C LYS A 466 1.08 15.03 -19.15
N MET A 467 0.05 15.84 -19.41
CA MET A 467 0.01 17.23 -18.97
C MET A 467 -0.39 17.39 -17.50
N GLN A 468 -1.06 16.41 -16.93
CA GLN A 468 -1.44 16.39 -15.52
C GLN A 468 -0.30 15.78 -14.70
N VAL A 469 0.78 16.53 -14.52
CA VAL A 469 1.94 16.08 -13.75
C VAL A 469 1.58 15.99 -12.28
N LEU A 470 1.71 14.80 -11.70
CA LEU A 470 1.47 14.54 -10.28
C LEU A 470 2.75 14.63 -9.46
N ASN A 471 3.85 14.12 -10.03
CA ASN A 471 5.16 14.16 -9.40
C ASN A 471 6.26 14.19 -10.45
N ALA A 472 7.35 14.89 -10.14
CA ALA A 472 8.60 14.81 -10.88
C ALA A 472 9.76 14.91 -9.88
N ALA A 473 10.70 13.97 -9.95
CA ALA A 473 11.86 13.91 -9.07
C ALA A 473 13.14 13.68 -9.88
N GLN A 474 14.10 14.57 -9.70
CA GLN A 474 15.43 14.48 -10.29
C GLN A 474 16.46 14.37 -9.16
N THR A 475 17.13 13.22 -9.08
CA THR A 475 18.05 12.91 -7.97
C THR A 475 19.48 13.34 -8.23
N GLY A 476 19.79 13.72 -9.46
CA GLY A 476 21.14 14.05 -9.90
C GLY A 476 22.01 12.82 -10.18
N ALA A 477 23.03 13.00 -10.99
CA ALA A 477 24.08 12.00 -11.17
C ALA A 477 24.96 11.90 -9.92
N ARG A 478 25.27 10.68 -9.49
CA ARG A 478 26.14 10.42 -8.31
C ARG A 478 27.41 9.73 -8.74
N TYR A 479 28.53 10.21 -8.22
CA TYR A 479 29.84 9.62 -8.49
C TYR A 479 30.55 9.28 -7.19
N ASN A 480 31.07 8.05 -7.11
CA ASN A 480 31.86 7.55 -6.00
C ASN A 480 33.26 7.16 -6.52
N PHE A 481 34.28 7.43 -5.74
CA PHE A 481 35.61 6.93 -5.98
C PHE A 481 36.28 6.54 -4.66
N GLY A 482 37.13 5.53 -4.72
CA GLY A 482 37.76 5.04 -3.50
C GLY A 482 38.86 4.05 -3.76
N ALA A 483 39.43 3.58 -2.68
CA ALA A 483 40.46 2.55 -2.68
C ALA A 483 40.15 1.51 -1.59
N ARG A 484 40.42 0.24 -1.90
CA ARG A 484 40.33 -0.89 -0.97
C ARG A 484 41.72 -1.43 -0.72
N ILE A 485 42.08 -1.56 0.55
CA ILE A 485 43.37 -2.13 0.97
C ILE A 485 43.08 -3.47 1.65
N LYS A 486 43.79 -4.52 1.20
CA LYS A 486 43.78 -5.85 1.81
C LYS A 486 45.02 -6.01 2.67
N TYR A 487 44.90 -6.55 3.86
CA TYR A 487 46.00 -6.83 4.80
C TYR A 487 46.39 -8.30 4.76
#